data_2cfbcf61987d32f94c853a545149f345
#
_entry.id   2cfbcf61987d32f94c853a545149f345
#
_cell.length_a   1.000
_cell.length_b   1.000
_cell.length_c   1.000
_cell.angle_alpha   90.00
_cell.angle_beta   90.00
_cell.angle_gamma   90.00
#
_symmetry.space_group_name_H-M   'P 1'
#
loop_
_entity.id
_entity.type
_entity.pdbx_description
1 polymer ?
#
loop_
_entity_poly.entity_id
_entity_poly.type
_entity_poly.pdbx_seq_one_letter_code
_entity_poly.pdbx_strand_id
1 'polypeptide(L)'
;IQNHRTDNMVWCPDAPQVTQNSMVWTHTHSLIFPAGNEYHTFEILDVHRNSLGVESIYWDGEWNNVHLYHDYPRRAYVYDEDANGSFYLRNTDNVENDIASEYVKVHFYLDTPQLPGDVYVDGRWANSIEREKYLMEYDNDEQCYHAVIKMKYGYYSYQYILESSREETKKQAGKQPYSKTSLTEGDFFQTENQYLILVYYKAPIDRTWRLVGINPQCH
;
A
#
# COMPACT_ATOMS: atom_id res chain seq x y z
N ILE A 1 -9.33 -10.24 -2.19
CA ILE A 1 -8.27 -9.22 -2.33
C ILE A 1 -8.76 -7.95 -1.65
N GLN A 2 -7.97 -7.39 -0.75
CA GLN A 2 -8.21 -6.10 -0.08
C GLN A 2 -7.35 -5.02 -0.73
N ASN A 3 -7.93 -3.85 -0.98
CA ASN A 3 -7.28 -2.64 -1.54
C ASN A 3 -6.43 -2.93 -2.80
N HIS A 4 -6.88 -3.88 -3.63
CA HIS A 4 -6.20 -4.38 -4.84
C HIS A 4 -4.78 -4.92 -4.61
N ARG A 5 -4.44 -5.28 -3.38
CA ARG A 5 -3.13 -5.85 -3.03
C ARG A 5 -3.10 -7.35 -3.31
N THR A 6 -2.19 -7.78 -4.16
CA THR A 6 -2.05 -9.20 -4.51
C THR A 6 -1.31 -10.02 -3.44
N ASP A 7 -0.55 -9.36 -2.57
CA ASP A 7 0.20 -9.99 -1.49
C ASP A 7 -0.68 -10.46 -0.32
N ASN A 8 -1.91 -9.93 -0.19
CA ASN A 8 -2.91 -10.36 0.80
C ASN A 8 -4.07 -11.14 0.17
N MET A 9 -3.91 -11.62 -1.05
CA MET A 9 -4.94 -12.39 -1.74
C MET A 9 -5.20 -13.73 -1.06
N VAL A 10 -6.45 -14.00 -0.70
CA VAL A 10 -6.89 -15.30 -0.23
C VAL A 10 -7.41 -16.10 -1.42
N TRP A 11 -6.80 -17.25 -1.68
CA TRP A 11 -7.19 -18.16 -2.75
C TRP A 11 -7.83 -19.42 -2.17
N CYS A 12 -9.00 -19.78 -2.70
CA CYS A 12 -9.74 -20.96 -2.26
C CYS A 12 -9.91 -21.04 -0.74
N PRO A 13 -10.64 -20.11 -0.12
CA PRO A 13 -10.95 -20.20 1.30
C PRO A 13 -11.63 -21.52 1.62
N ASP A 14 -11.81 -21.81 2.90
CA ASP A 14 -12.46 -23.05 3.39
C ASP A 14 -13.72 -23.40 2.60
N ALA A 15 -14.10 -24.69 2.62
CA ALA A 15 -15.25 -25.17 1.86
C ALA A 15 -16.53 -24.39 2.20
N PRO A 16 -17.25 -23.89 1.19
CA PRO A 16 -18.50 -23.16 1.41
C PRO A 16 -19.64 -24.10 1.85
N GLN A 17 -20.62 -23.52 2.51
CA GLN A 17 -21.94 -24.14 2.60
C GLN A 17 -22.63 -24.03 1.25
N VAL A 18 -22.95 -25.15 0.63
CA VAL A 18 -23.57 -25.19 -0.69
C VAL A 18 -25.08 -25.38 -0.53
N THR A 19 -25.85 -24.49 -1.09
CA THR A 19 -27.31 -24.60 -1.24
C THR A 19 -27.67 -24.81 -2.72
N GLN A 20 -28.95 -24.96 -3.01
CA GLN A 20 -29.39 -25.14 -4.39
C GLN A 20 -28.96 -24.00 -5.35
N ASN A 21 -28.90 -22.75 -4.85
CA ASN A 21 -28.69 -21.57 -5.67
C ASN A 21 -27.54 -20.67 -5.18
N SER A 22 -26.81 -21.08 -4.12
CA SER A 22 -25.75 -20.25 -3.55
C SER A 22 -24.64 -21.06 -2.90
N MET A 23 -23.46 -20.44 -2.83
CA MET A 23 -22.33 -20.87 -2.00
C MET A 23 -22.08 -19.78 -0.98
N VAL A 24 -22.03 -20.13 0.30
CA VAL A 24 -21.90 -19.19 1.41
C VAL A 24 -20.71 -19.58 2.27
N TRP A 25 -19.83 -18.64 2.52
CA TRP A 25 -18.74 -18.76 3.49
C TRP A 25 -19.11 -17.99 4.75
N THR A 26 -19.26 -18.70 5.84
CA THR A 26 -19.55 -18.11 7.16
C THR A 26 -18.49 -18.52 8.15
N HIS A 27 -18.12 -17.59 9.03
CA HIS A 27 -17.12 -17.82 10.09
C HIS A 27 -15.75 -18.30 9.59
N THR A 28 -15.35 -17.85 8.42
CA THR A 28 -14.11 -18.26 7.76
C THR A 28 -12.97 -17.34 8.20
N HIS A 29 -12.08 -17.82 9.06
CA HIS A 29 -10.96 -17.03 9.58
C HIS A 29 -10.00 -16.53 8.47
N SER A 30 -9.84 -17.30 7.39
CA SER A 30 -9.01 -16.91 6.25
C SER A 30 -9.53 -15.70 5.46
N LEU A 31 -10.80 -15.30 5.70
CA LEU A 31 -11.40 -14.10 5.09
C LEU A 31 -11.44 -12.90 6.03
N ILE A 32 -10.74 -12.95 7.15
CA ILE A 32 -10.55 -11.81 8.04
C ILE A 32 -9.28 -11.10 7.60
N PHE A 33 -9.44 -9.87 7.16
CA PHE A 33 -8.35 -8.99 6.76
C PHE A 33 -8.10 -7.94 7.85
N PRO A 34 -6.84 -7.57 8.13
CA PRO A 34 -6.54 -6.41 8.96
C PRO A 34 -7.18 -5.17 8.35
N ALA A 35 -7.78 -4.33 9.18
CA ALA A 35 -8.44 -3.12 8.70
C ALA A 35 -7.43 -2.03 8.28
N GLY A 36 -6.28 -1.94 9.00
CA GLY A 36 -5.29 -0.90 8.77
C GLY A 36 -5.76 0.48 9.21
N ASN A 37 -5.34 1.50 8.50
CA ASN A 37 -5.79 2.89 8.63
C ASN A 37 -5.94 3.49 7.22
N GLU A 38 -6.53 4.67 7.10
CA GLU A 38 -6.56 5.40 5.82
C GLU A 38 -5.13 5.67 5.34
N TYR A 39 -4.89 5.67 4.04
CA TYR A 39 -3.57 5.94 3.49
C TYR A 39 -3.16 7.40 3.70
N HIS A 40 -1.85 7.64 3.81
CA HIS A 40 -1.29 8.98 3.68
C HIS A 40 -1.40 9.45 2.23
N THR A 41 -1.44 10.75 2.02
CA THR A 41 -1.60 11.32 0.69
C THR A 41 -0.63 12.47 0.45
N PHE A 42 -0.13 12.58 -0.78
CA PHE A 42 0.60 13.75 -1.23
C PHE A 42 0.34 14.01 -2.71
N GLU A 43 0.63 15.23 -3.13
CA GLU A 43 0.51 15.63 -4.53
C GLU A 43 1.70 16.49 -4.97
N ILE A 44 2.20 16.25 -6.17
CA ILE A 44 3.23 17.06 -6.82
C ILE A 44 2.69 17.44 -8.21
N LEU A 45 2.42 18.72 -8.41
CA LEU A 45 1.93 19.25 -9.69
C LEU A 45 3.02 19.90 -10.52
N ASP A 46 3.96 20.56 -9.84
CA ASP A 46 5.13 21.20 -10.40
C ASP A 46 6.20 21.34 -9.29
N VAL A 47 7.37 21.91 -9.64
CA VAL A 47 8.48 22.08 -8.70
C VAL A 47 8.65 23.53 -8.19
N HIS A 48 7.73 24.42 -8.54
CA HIS A 48 7.83 25.83 -8.20
C HIS A 48 7.08 26.20 -6.92
N ARG A 49 6.22 25.30 -6.44
CA ARG A 49 5.43 25.49 -5.21
C ARG A 49 5.12 24.16 -4.54
N ASN A 50 5.03 24.22 -3.23
CA ASN A 50 4.62 23.07 -2.44
C ASN A 50 3.13 22.80 -2.65
N SER A 51 2.80 21.53 -2.85
CA SER A 51 1.44 21.01 -2.96
C SER A 51 1.08 20.22 -1.70
N LEU A 52 -0.05 19.50 -1.72
CA LEU A 52 -0.51 18.67 -0.61
C LEU A 52 0.59 17.73 -0.11
N GLY A 53 0.84 17.67 1.17
CA GLY A 53 1.80 16.76 1.81
C GLY A 53 3.28 17.10 1.58
N VAL A 54 3.59 18.13 0.78
CA VAL A 54 4.96 18.54 0.46
C VAL A 54 5.42 19.64 1.40
N GLU A 55 6.51 19.38 2.13
CA GLU A 55 7.15 20.35 3.01
C GLU A 55 8.06 21.32 2.25
N SER A 56 8.92 20.78 1.37
CA SER A 56 9.88 21.60 0.61
C SER A 56 10.29 20.93 -0.69
N ILE A 57 10.74 21.76 -1.64
CA ILE A 57 11.28 21.33 -2.92
C ILE A 57 12.58 22.10 -3.16
N TYR A 58 13.65 21.39 -3.55
CA TYR A 58 14.90 22.03 -3.95
C TYR A 58 15.61 21.29 -5.08
N TRP A 59 16.41 22.00 -5.84
CA TRP A 59 17.23 21.49 -6.92
C TRP A 59 18.66 21.23 -6.42
N ASP A 60 19.17 19.99 -6.56
CA ASP A 60 20.51 19.60 -6.12
C ASP A 60 21.60 19.73 -7.19
N GLY A 61 21.25 20.23 -8.38
CA GLY A 61 22.14 20.34 -9.54
C GLY A 61 21.87 19.27 -10.61
N GLU A 62 21.14 18.21 -10.26
CA GLU A 62 20.77 17.12 -11.16
C GLU A 62 19.27 16.79 -11.08
N TRP A 63 18.66 16.82 -9.88
CA TRP A 63 17.28 16.44 -9.62
C TRP A 63 16.56 17.46 -8.76
N ASN A 64 15.26 17.61 -9.02
CA ASN A 64 14.36 18.20 -8.05
C ASN A 64 14.08 17.18 -6.95
N ASN A 65 14.41 17.56 -5.72
CA ASN A 65 14.18 16.79 -4.52
C ASN A 65 12.94 17.35 -3.82
N VAL A 66 11.94 16.51 -3.62
CA VAL A 66 10.66 16.82 -2.98
C VAL A 66 10.63 16.15 -1.62
N HIS A 67 10.64 16.92 -0.56
CA HIS A 67 10.56 16.43 0.81
C HIS A 67 9.11 16.47 1.26
N LEU A 68 8.59 15.32 1.67
CA LEU A 68 7.29 15.23 2.31
C LEU A 68 7.40 15.61 3.79
N TYR A 69 6.28 16.00 4.40
CA TYR A 69 6.24 16.13 5.86
C TYR A 69 6.60 14.80 6.53
N HIS A 70 7.22 14.89 7.72
CA HIS A 70 7.52 13.72 8.51
C HIS A 70 6.25 13.06 9.03
N ASP A 71 6.14 11.75 8.81
CA ASP A 71 5.08 10.91 9.33
C ASP A 71 5.47 10.25 10.65
N TYR A 72 4.46 9.85 11.41
CA TYR A 72 4.61 9.18 12.70
C TYR A 72 3.73 7.93 12.75
N PRO A 73 4.10 6.88 13.50
CA PRO A 73 3.22 5.74 13.70
C PRO A 73 1.86 6.17 14.25
N ARG A 74 0.81 5.76 13.58
CA ARG A 74 -0.56 6.14 13.94
C ARG A 74 -1.08 5.25 15.06
N ARG A 75 -1.50 5.87 16.17
CA ARG A 75 -2.04 5.20 17.35
C ARG A 75 -3.56 5.33 17.49
N ALA A 76 -4.18 6.02 16.57
CA ALA A 76 -5.61 6.26 16.51
C ALA A 76 -6.05 6.28 15.04
N TYR A 77 -7.32 6.01 14.81
CA TYR A 77 -7.93 6.19 13.51
C TYR A 77 -7.83 7.67 13.10
N VAL A 78 -7.38 7.89 11.88
CA VAL A 78 -7.30 9.22 11.26
C VAL A 78 -8.14 9.16 9.98
N TYR A 79 -9.25 9.89 9.98
CA TYR A 79 -10.06 10.00 8.78
C TYR A 79 -9.32 10.82 7.72
N ASP A 80 -9.19 10.27 6.51
CA ASP A 80 -8.73 10.97 5.32
C ASP A 80 -9.50 10.45 4.10
N GLU A 81 -9.73 11.30 3.12
CA GLU A 81 -10.27 10.88 1.83
C GLU A 81 -9.11 10.42 0.96
N ASP A 82 -8.70 9.21 1.12
CA ASP A 82 -7.62 8.62 0.34
C ASP A 82 -8.12 7.89 -0.92
N ALA A 83 -7.20 7.34 -1.69
CA ALA A 83 -7.51 6.55 -2.89
C ALA A 83 -7.17 5.05 -2.67
N ASN A 84 -7.18 4.55 -1.44
CA ASN A 84 -6.86 3.17 -1.08
C ASN A 84 -5.52 2.70 -1.71
N GLY A 85 -4.48 3.53 -1.57
CA GLY A 85 -3.15 3.27 -2.12
C GLY A 85 -2.99 3.53 -3.61
N SER A 86 -4.02 4.02 -4.29
CA SER A 86 -3.94 4.37 -5.73
C SER A 86 -3.12 5.63 -5.97
N PHE A 87 -2.82 5.86 -7.25
CA PHE A 87 -2.14 7.06 -7.70
C PHE A 87 -2.79 7.58 -8.98
N TYR A 88 -2.56 8.85 -9.25
CA TYR A 88 -3.06 9.51 -10.44
C TYR A 88 -1.99 10.48 -10.98
N LEU A 89 -1.45 10.22 -12.16
CA LEU A 89 -0.46 11.08 -12.80
C LEU A 89 -1.14 12.36 -13.30
N ARG A 90 -0.61 13.50 -12.88
CA ARG A 90 -1.07 14.82 -13.33
C ARG A 90 0.02 15.87 -13.14
N ASN A 91 -0.05 16.92 -13.93
CA ASN A 91 0.78 18.11 -13.83
C ASN A 91 -0.10 19.36 -13.73
N THR A 92 0.49 20.53 -13.56
CA THR A 92 -0.23 21.81 -13.42
C THR A 92 -1.18 22.07 -14.60
N ASP A 93 -0.75 21.75 -15.82
CA ASP A 93 -1.54 22.01 -17.02
C ASP A 93 -2.63 20.97 -17.25
N ASN A 94 -2.53 19.82 -16.56
CA ASN A 94 -3.42 18.68 -16.67
C ASN A 94 -3.62 18.18 -18.12
N VAL A 95 -2.56 18.27 -18.92
CA VAL A 95 -2.51 17.86 -20.33
C VAL A 95 -1.43 16.81 -20.50
N GLU A 96 -1.71 15.76 -21.26
CA GLU A 96 -0.78 14.66 -21.56
C GLU A 96 -0.06 14.12 -20.32
N ASN A 97 -0.78 13.96 -19.22
CA ASN A 97 -0.25 13.63 -17.89
C ASN A 97 0.73 12.46 -17.87
N ASP A 98 0.47 11.41 -18.65
CA ASP A 98 1.30 10.21 -18.70
C ASP A 98 2.67 10.47 -19.36
N ILE A 99 2.74 11.42 -20.28
CA ILE A 99 3.93 11.71 -21.08
C ILE A 99 4.66 12.94 -20.56
N ALA A 100 3.93 14.03 -20.30
CA ALA A 100 4.49 15.33 -19.93
C ALA A 100 4.85 15.45 -18.45
N SER A 101 4.33 14.59 -17.56
CA SER A 101 4.73 14.61 -16.15
C SER A 101 6.19 14.20 -15.99
N GLU A 102 6.96 15.09 -15.38
CA GLU A 102 8.39 14.90 -15.14
C GLU A 102 8.66 14.01 -13.92
N TYR A 103 9.90 13.53 -13.80
CA TYR A 103 10.35 12.76 -12.65
C TYR A 103 11.04 13.64 -11.64
N VAL A 104 10.80 13.37 -10.37
CA VAL A 104 11.47 13.97 -9.21
C VAL A 104 11.92 12.88 -8.25
N LYS A 105 12.80 13.21 -7.32
CA LYS A 105 13.14 12.39 -6.17
C LYS A 105 12.24 12.79 -5.01
N VAL A 106 11.42 11.87 -4.53
CA VAL A 106 10.51 12.08 -3.39
C VAL A 106 11.13 11.45 -2.15
N HIS A 107 11.26 12.23 -1.10
CA HIS A 107 11.81 11.84 0.19
C HIS A 107 10.68 11.57 1.16
N PHE A 108 10.61 10.33 1.65
CA PHE A 108 9.65 9.85 2.64
C PHE A 108 10.34 9.72 3.99
N TYR A 109 9.67 10.12 5.05
CA TYR A 109 10.18 10.11 6.42
C TYR A 109 9.17 9.46 7.35
N LEU A 110 9.64 8.55 8.22
CA LEU A 110 8.83 7.97 9.30
C LEU A 110 9.62 8.08 10.60
N ASP A 111 9.21 9.01 11.46
CA ASP A 111 9.84 9.28 12.75
C ASP A 111 9.38 8.26 13.79
N THR A 112 10.20 7.29 14.05
CA THR A 112 9.94 6.23 15.03
C THR A 112 11.25 5.58 15.46
N PRO A 113 11.36 5.05 16.69
CA PRO A 113 12.44 4.14 17.03
C PRO A 113 12.50 2.96 16.08
N GLN A 114 13.68 2.38 15.92
CA GLN A 114 13.90 1.24 15.03
C GLN A 114 12.89 0.11 15.30
N LEU A 115 12.18 -0.31 14.25
CA LEU A 115 11.20 -1.39 14.30
C LEU A 115 11.83 -2.77 14.07
N PRO A 116 11.20 -3.86 14.52
CA PRO A 116 11.74 -5.20 14.39
C PRO A 116 11.52 -5.78 12.98
N GLY A 117 12.20 -5.26 11.97
CA GLY A 117 12.07 -5.71 10.59
C GLY A 117 12.37 -4.62 9.58
N ASP A 118 12.14 -4.92 8.31
CA ASP A 118 12.36 -4.02 7.20
C ASP A 118 11.09 -3.18 6.96
N VAL A 119 11.25 -1.86 6.91
CA VAL A 119 10.15 -0.93 6.66
C VAL A 119 10.17 -0.51 5.19
N TYR A 120 9.01 -0.53 4.56
CA TYR A 120 8.84 -0.15 3.16
C TYR A 120 7.76 0.91 3.01
N VAL A 121 7.98 1.82 2.07
CA VAL A 121 6.90 2.65 1.54
C VAL A 121 6.08 1.79 0.58
N ASP A 122 4.76 1.79 0.72
CA ASP A 122 3.87 0.92 -0.03
C ASP A 122 2.65 1.68 -0.58
N GLY A 123 2.19 1.25 -1.73
CA GLY A 123 1.03 1.75 -2.45
C GLY A 123 0.83 0.93 -3.73
N ARG A 124 -0.24 1.15 -4.47
CA ARG A 124 -0.48 0.42 -5.73
C ARG A 124 0.56 0.73 -6.82
N TRP A 125 1.27 1.83 -6.67
CA TRP A 125 2.38 2.24 -7.53
C TRP A 125 3.70 1.55 -7.17
N ALA A 126 3.80 0.98 -5.97
CA ALA A 126 4.97 0.23 -5.53
C ALA A 126 4.97 -1.17 -6.15
N ASN A 127 5.96 -1.44 -7.00
CA ASN A 127 6.07 -2.70 -7.70
C ASN A 127 6.71 -3.78 -6.82
N SER A 128 6.03 -4.89 -6.62
CA SER A 128 6.54 -6.03 -5.83
C SER A 128 7.81 -6.68 -6.39
N ILE A 129 8.06 -6.56 -7.70
CA ILE A 129 9.27 -7.09 -8.36
C ILE A 129 10.51 -6.27 -8.00
N GLU A 130 10.36 -4.96 -7.83
CA GLU A 130 11.44 -4.03 -7.50
C GLU A 130 11.34 -3.51 -6.07
N ARG A 131 10.89 -4.36 -5.15
CA ARG A 131 10.54 -3.99 -3.79
C ARG A 131 11.67 -3.27 -3.04
N GLU A 132 12.91 -3.61 -3.33
CA GLU A 132 14.09 -3.00 -2.70
C GLU A 132 14.21 -1.48 -2.96
N LYS A 133 13.56 -0.98 -4.01
CA LYS A 133 13.50 0.47 -4.28
C LYS A 133 12.63 1.26 -3.31
N TYR A 134 11.81 0.56 -2.54
CA TYR A 134 10.85 1.14 -1.60
C TYR A 134 11.25 0.88 -0.15
N LEU A 135 12.39 0.20 0.06
CA LEU A 135 12.96 -0.03 1.39
C LEU A 135 13.42 1.30 1.99
N MET A 136 13.09 1.50 3.26
CA MET A 136 13.53 2.64 4.03
C MET A 136 14.80 2.30 4.81
N GLU A 137 15.75 3.21 4.83
CA GLU A 137 16.95 3.13 5.67
C GLU A 137 16.69 3.82 7.00
N TYR A 138 17.17 3.21 8.08
CA TYR A 138 17.03 3.79 9.40
C TYR A 138 18.25 4.65 9.76
N ASP A 139 18.01 5.92 10.05
CA ASP A 139 19.01 6.83 10.58
C ASP A 139 18.99 6.79 12.12
N ASN A 140 20.09 6.35 12.72
CA ASN A 140 20.21 6.24 14.18
C ASN A 140 20.34 7.61 14.86
N ASP A 141 20.88 8.60 14.19
CA ASP A 141 21.11 9.92 14.75
C ASP A 141 19.79 10.72 14.77
N GLU A 142 19.02 10.66 13.69
CA GLU A 142 17.72 11.33 13.54
C GLU A 142 16.58 10.48 14.14
N GLN A 143 16.80 9.18 14.41
CA GLN A 143 15.76 8.21 14.81
C GLN A 143 14.56 8.17 13.86
N CYS A 144 14.85 8.17 12.59
CA CYS A 144 13.91 8.29 11.50
C CYS A 144 14.21 7.25 10.42
N TYR A 145 13.18 6.67 9.84
CA TYR A 145 13.30 5.94 8.58
C TYR A 145 13.19 6.90 7.42
N HIS A 146 14.08 6.76 6.43
CA HIS A 146 14.11 7.59 5.24
C HIS A 146 14.21 6.75 3.97
N ALA A 147 13.44 7.12 2.95
CA ALA A 147 13.55 6.56 1.61
C ALA A 147 13.51 7.66 0.55
N VAL A 148 14.24 7.45 -0.54
CA VAL A 148 14.23 8.34 -1.71
C VAL A 148 13.75 7.55 -2.91
N ILE A 149 12.60 7.94 -3.44
CA ILE A 149 11.93 7.22 -4.52
C ILE A 149 11.77 8.14 -5.73
N LYS A 150 12.18 7.67 -6.92
CA LYS A 150 11.98 8.41 -8.16
C LYS A 150 10.54 8.23 -8.64
N MET A 151 9.78 9.34 -8.69
CA MET A 151 8.35 9.36 -9.01
C MET A 151 8.03 10.45 -10.04
N LYS A 152 6.94 10.28 -10.77
CA LYS A 152 6.39 11.31 -11.65
C LYS A 152 5.51 12.29 -10.87
N TYR A 153 5.26 13.48 -11.43
CA TYR A 153 4.23 14.38 -10.91
C TYR A 153 2.88 13.64 -10.85
N GLY A 154 2.13 13.89 -9.80
CA GLY A 154 0.83 13.29 -9.60
C GLY A 154 0.38 13.34 -8.15
N TYR A 155 -0.81 12.75 -7.94
CA TYR A 155 -1.36 12.45 -6.64
C TYR A 155 -1.06 11.00 -6.29
N TYR A 156 -0.69 10.73 -5.05
CA TYR A 156 -0.31 9.41 -4.56
C TYR A 156 -0.88 9.15 -3.17
N SER A 157 -1.46 7.97 -3.00
CA SER A 157 -1.76 7.41 -1.67
C SER A 157 -0.69 6.39 -1.30
N TYR A 158 -0.22 6.42 -0.05
CA TYR A 158 0.85 5.55 0.44
C TYR A 158 0.65 5.17 1.91
N GLN A 159 1.34 4.13 2.33
CA GLN A 159 1.42 3.68 3.71
C GLN A 159 2.81 3.11 4.00
N TYR A 160 3.11 2.89 5.27
CA TYR A 160 4.33 2.22 5.68
C TYR A 160 4.00 0.80 6.13
N ILE A 161 4.72 -0.18 5.58
CA ILE A 161 4.54 -1.57 5.96
C ILE A 161 5.83 -2.15 6.54
N LEU A 162 5.66 -2.94 7.60
CA LEU A 162 6.74 -3.68 8.24
C LEU A 162 6.74 -5.12 7.75
N GLU A 163 7.86 -5.59 7.25
CA GLU A 163 8.08 -7.00 6.95
C GLU A 163 9.08 -7.60 7.92
N SER A 164 8.75 -8.77 8.44
CA SER A 164 9.68 -9.53 9.28
C SER A 164 10.96 -9.82 8.50
N SER A 165 12.11 -9.64 9.13
CA SER A 165 13.38 -9.99 8.51
C SER A 165 13.39 -11.46 8.05
N ARG A 166 14.12 -11.76 6.97
CA ARG A 166 14.21 -13.12 6.39
C ARG A 166 14.63 -14.20 7.42
N GLU A 167 15.29 -13.81 8.48
CA GLU A 167 15.70 -14.72 9.56
C GLU A 167 14.57 -15.08 10.52
N GLU A 168 13.66 -14.15 10.79
CA GLU A 168 12.49 -14.41 11.66
C GLU A 168 11.42 -15.24 10.96
N THR A 169 11.23 -15.05 9.67
CA THR A 169 10.28 -15.84 8.85
C THR A 169 10.59 -17.33 8.89
N LYS A 170 11.87 -17.71 8.99
CA LYS A 170 12.31 -19.12 9.13
C LYS A 170 12.00 -19.72 10.51
N LYS A 171 11.88 -18.89 11.56
CA LYS A 171 11.60 -19.34 12.95
C LYS A 171 10.10 -19.40 13.24
N GLN A 172 9.25 -18.77 12.43
CA GLN A 172 7.82 -18.65 12.66
C GLN A 172 6.95 -19.47 11.67
N ALA A 173 7.50 -20.52 11.09
CA ALA A 173 6.73 -21.44 10.26
C ALA A 173 5.49 -21.96 11.03
N GLY A 174 4.29 -21.43 10.70
CA GLY A 174 3.02 -21.81 11.30
C GLY A 174 2.28 -20.76 12.12
N LYS A 175 2.82 -19.56 12.32
CA LYS A 175 2.07 -18.42 12.87
C LYS A 175 1.67 -17.47 11.73
N GLN A 176 0.40 -17.03 11.72
CA GLN A 176 -0.02 -15.96 10.82
C GLN A 176 0.87 -14.73 11.07
N PRO A 177 1.42 -14.12 10.02
CA PRO A 177 2.19 -12.90 10.18
C PRO A 177 1.30 -11.83 10.83
N TYR A 178 1.87 -11.04 11.74
CA TYR A 178 1.22 -9.81 12.21
C TYR A 178 0.81 -8.97 11.00
N SER A 179 -0.27 -8.20 11.15
CA SER A 179 -0.59 -7.18 10.16
C SER A 179 0.66 -6.36 9.87
N LYS A 180 1.03 -6.27 8.60
CA LYS A 180 2.22 -5.54 8.16
C LYS A 180 2.17 -4.06 8.54
N THR A 181 0.99 -3.55 8.84
CA THR A 181 0.71 -2.14 9.15
C THR A 181 0.54 -1.86 10.64
N SER A 182 0.43 -2.89 11.49
CA SER A 182 0.02 -2.71 12.90
C SER A 182 0.95 -1.82 13.74
N LEU A 183 2.25 -1.75 13.40
CA LEU A 183 3.23 -0.93 14.13
C LEU A 183 3.47 0.44 13.47
N THR A 184 3.04 0.64 12.26
CA THR A 184 3.20 1.88 11.49
C THR A 184 1.89 2.65 11.39
N GLU A 185 0.85 2.01 10.86
CA GLU A 185 -0.45 2.64 10.60
C GLU A 185 -1.51 2.30 11.65
N GLY A 186 -1.33 1.23 12.43
CA GLY A 186 -2.34 0.69 13.32
C GLY A 186 -3.32 -0.24 12.60
N ASP A 187 -4.43 -0.55 13.28
CA ASP A 187 -5.46 -1.47 12.78
C ASP A 187 -6.82 -1.06 13.38
N PHE A 188 -7.62 -0.31 12.63
CA PHE A 188 -8.83 0.34 13.11
C PHE A 188 -10.04 -0.07 12.27
N PHE A 189 -11.09 -0.55 12.92
CA PHE A 189 -12.31 -1.05 12.27
C PHE A 189 -13.08 0.04 11.48
N GLN A 190 -12.79 1.31 11.72
CA GLN A 190 -13.39 2.46 11.02
C GLN A 190 -12.82 2.66 9.62
N THR A 191 -11.66 2.05 9.34
CA THR A 191 -10.95 2.23 8.06
C THR A 191 -11.80 1.73 6.90
N GLU A 192 -11.96 2.57 5.89
CA GLU A 192 -12.61 2.20 4.65
C GLU A 192 -11.68 1.31 3.81
N ASN A 193 -12.16 0.13 3.46
CA ASN A 193 -11.41 -0.82 2.66
C ASN A 193 -12.22 -1.26 1.44
N GLN A 194 -11.52 -1.41 0.33
CA GLN A 194 -12.09 -1.95 -0.89
C GLN A 194 -11.77 -3.45 -1.00
N TYR A 195 -12.81 -4.28 -1.14
CA TYR A 195 -12.64 -5.71 -1.36
C TYR A 195 -13.01 -6.10 -2.77
N LEU A 196 -12.19 -6.94 -3.40
CA LEU A 196 -12.43 -7.48 -4.72
C LEU A 196 -12.60 -9.00 -4.63
N ILE A 197 -13.76 -9.48 -5.02
CA ILE A 197 -14.08 -10.91 -5.10
C ILE A 197 -13.98 -11.34 -6.55
N LEU A 198 -13.09 -12.29 -6.83
CA LEU A 198 -12.91 -12.89 -8.15
C LEU A 198 -13.42 -14.32 -8.11
N VAL A 199 -14.38 -14.64 -8.96
CA VAL A 199 -14.95 -15.98 -9.06
C VAL A 199 -14.41 -16.70 -10.28
N TYR A 200 -13.74 -17.81 -10.04
CA TYR A 200 -13.18 -18.67 -11.07
C TYR A 200 -13.95 -19.97 -11.17
N TYR A 201 -14.15 -20.47 -12.37
CA TYR A 201 -14.76 -21.75 -12.66
C TYR A 201 -13.86 -22.60 -13.56
N LYS A 202 -13.83 -23.91 -13.29
CA LYS A 202 -13.14 -24.90 -14.11
C LYS A 202 -14.00 -26.14 -14.23
N ALA A 203 -14.49 -26.42 -15.44
CA ALA A 203 -15.15 -27.69 -15.72
C ALA A 203 -14.15 -28.85 -15.73
N PRO A 204 -14.60 -30.13 -15.55
CA PRO A 204 -13.69 -31.29 -15.55
C PRO A 204 -12.86 -31.44 -16.82
N ILE A 205 -13.35 -30.93 -17.95
CA ILE A 205 -12.70 -30.99 -19.27
C ILE A 205 -11.81 -29.77 -19.55
N ASP A 206 -11.89 -28.69 -18.71
CA ASP A 206 -11.14 -27.49 -18.94
C ASP A 206 -9.67 -27.67 -18.50
N ARG A 207 -8.74 -27.14 -19.29
CA ARG A 207 -7.31 -27.12 -18.94
C ARG A 207 -6.97 -26.05 -17.93
N THR A 208 -7.70 -24.92 -17.96
CA THR A 208 -7.43 -23.72 -17.16
C THR A 208 -8.66 -23.24 -16.44
N TRP A 209 -8.46 -22.48 -15.38
CA TRP A 209 -9.52 -21.72 -14.71
C TRP A 209 -9.99 -20.55 -15.56
N ARG A 210 -11.28 -20.27 -15.57
CA ARG A 210 -11.90 -19.13 -16.24
C ARG A 210 -12.47 -18.19 -15.19
N LEU A 211 -12.14 -16.90 -15.30
CA LEU A 211 -12.79 -15.87 -14.50
C LEU A 211 -14.23 -15.70 -15.01
N VAL A 212 -15.20 -15.98 -14.16
CA VAL A 212 -16.63 -15.95 -14.51
C VAL A 212 -17.41 -14.87 -13.77
N GLY A 213 -16.82 -14.24 -12.77
CA GLY A 213 -17.45 -13.15 -12.04
C GLY A 213 -16.45 -12.28 -11.30
N ILE A 214 -16.79 -10.98 -11.20
CA ILE A 214 -16.05 -9.99 -10.43
C ILE A 214 -17.08 -9.20 -9.63
N ASN A 215 -16.83 -9.02 -8.34
CA ASN A 215 -17.67 -8.20 -7.46
C ASN A 215 -16.80 -7.31 -6.56
N PRO A 216 -16.72 -6.00 -6.81
CA PRO A 216 -16.11 -5.04 -5.89
C PRO A 216 -17.07 -4.73 -4.74
N GLN A 217 -16.55 -4.66 -3.52
CA GLN A 217 -17.24 -4.23 -2.31
C GLN A 217 -16.42 -3.13 -1.63
N CYS A 218 -17.08 -2.07 -1.14
CA CYS A 218 -16.47 -1.03 -0.30
C CYS A 218 -17.11 -1.11 1.09
N HIS A 219 -16.31 -1.08 2.12
CA HIS A 219 -16.72 -1.06 3.52
C HIS A 219 -15.76 -0.19 4.32
#